data_07302fa59e0ca9ae9d43abe0e8501d25
#
_entry.id   07302fa59e0ca9ae9d43abe0e8501d25
#
_cell.length_a   1.000
_cell.length_b   1.000
_cell.length_c   1.000
_cell.angle_alpha   90.00
_cell.angle_beta   90.00
_cell.angle_gamma   90.00
#
_symmetry.space_group_name_H-M   'P 1'
#
loop_
_entity.id
_entity.type
_entity.pdbx_description
1 polymer ?
#
loop_
_entity_poly.entity_id
_entity_poly.type
_entity_poly.pdbx_seq_one_letter_code
_entity_poly.pdbx_strand_id
1 'polypeptide(L)'
;MGGEYIGANYDLAKAEADKIDAQIIETLKSGHSFRVEAGAGSGKTYSLNRAIEWIQEHKWSDYSRKKQNVVCITYTNAAVDVIAERLAKDSFIIPSTIHSFAWNAIKQYQSVLIDAVTTNPDYLPDEGDFNQVTEVAYTLGHRYKENGIQYLYHDDVLNLFCLLLDNAKFRRVFADKYPLILIDEYQDSYKPIIDRFIEFFIAKGVGPQFGFFGDAWQTIYQSNKACGEIEHEKIEIIKKGSNFRSAPRIVQLLNDIRPELPQKSAIDGFDGEVLVITCDDYSGVRRTERNFKNELPAAELRTRLNTIRAKIEQNTPPDENLKVLMITHKVLASQQGYEQLLDILDDGLRNKEDPFLIFFADTIEPIYHALDTSNTQLLFDTLGIKRYPITMKSEKTKWKTLYNQLTEVRTQKVIDVLEIIIHSQLIPIPPKVDGWYRLYKDAPETMYASEATIQQFLQLDYAQFIAVRDFLYPDAQFSTEHGVKGEEYDNVVFVISKGWNQYQFETYAPMITGHATIPKGKEASYERNRNLFYVCCSRPKKRLFFFITVPMDAAFKAFLKTLVGEDNILTYQQFMEMTH
;
A
#
# COMPACT_ATOMS: atom_id res chain seq x y z
N MET A 1 -1.92 16.85 -16.65
CA MET A 1 -2.73 16.38 -17.80
C MET A 1 -1.83 16.39 -19.00
N GLY A 2 -1.53 15.20 -19.50
CA GLY A 2 -0.50 14.94 -20.47
C GLY A 2 -0.82 15.46 -21.85
N GLY A 3 0.24 15.89 -22.54
CA GLY A 3 0.19 16.11 -23.97
C GLY A 3 -0.19 14.82 -24.70
N GLU A 4 -1.03 14.95 -25.70
CA GLU A 4 -1.49 13.86 -26.56
C GLU A 4 -0.28 13.24 -27.29
N TYR A 5 0.20 12.11 -26.78
CA TYR A 5 1.02 11.19 -27.57
C TYR A 5 0.07 10.35 -28.43
N ILE A 6 -0.37 10.90 -29.55
CA ILE A 6 -1.15 10.17 -30.56
C ILE A 6 -0.14 9.44 -31.45
N GLY A 7 0.14 8.19 -31.14
CA GLY A 7 1.00 7.30 -31.92
C GLY A 7 0.33 5.96 -32.16
N ALA A 8 0.93 5.14 -33.02
CA ALA A 8 0.37 3.84 -33.44
C ALA A 8 0.18 2.86 -32.25
N ASN A 9 1.04 2.90 -31.24
CA ASN A 9 0.94 2.06 -30.06
C ASN A 9 -0.27 2.45 -29.21
N TYR A 10 -0.49 3.76 -29.01
CA TYR A 10 -1.65 4.26 -28.27
C TYR A 10 -2.96 3.82 -28.91
N ASP A 11 -3.10 4.00 -30.23
CA ASP A 11 -4.33 3.63 -30.96
C ASP A 11 -4.61 2.14 -30.85
N LEU A 12 -3.59 1.29 -30.98
CA LEU A 12 -3.72 -0.16 -30.84
C LEU A 12 -4.11 -0.58 -29.41
N ALA A 13 -3.46 -0.04 -28.40
CA ALA A 13 -3.76 -0.33 -27.00
C ALA A 13 -5.15 0.16 -26.61
N LYS A 14 -5.56 1.34 -27.12
CA LYS A 14 -6.88 1.90 -26.90
C LYS A 14 -7.97 1.07 -27.56
N ALA A 15 -7.81 0.67 -28.82
CA ALA A 15 -8.77 -0.18 -29.52
C ALA A 15 -8.96 -1.53 -28.80
N GLU A 16 -7.89 -2.12 -28.28
CA GLU A 16 -7.95 -3.33 -27.46
C GLU A 16 -8.70 -3.07 -26.14
N ALA A 17 -8.38 -1.98 -25.43
CA ALA A 17 -9.08 -1.61 -24.20
C ALA A 17 -10.57 -1.37 -24.42
N ASP A 18 -10.95 -0.64 -25.49
CA ASP A 18 -12.35 -0.37 -25.84
C ASP A 18 -13.12 -1.68 -26.15
N LYS A 19 -12.47 -2.65 -26.81
CA LYS A 19 -13.03 -3.98 -27.05
C LYS A 19 -13.30 -4.74 -25.75
N ILE A 20 -12.37 -4.70 -24.82
CA ILE A 20 -12.52 -5.34 -23.50
C ILE A 20 -13.61 -4.66 -22.68
N ASP A 21 -13.67 -3.33 -22.69
CA ASP A 21 -14.73 -2.58 -22.00
C ASP A 21 -16.12 -2.92 -22.58
N ALA A 22 -16.23 -3.10 -23.92
CA ALA A 22 -17.45 -3.58 -24.55
C ALA A 22 -17.81 -5.01 -24.11
N GLN A 23 -16.84 -5.91 -23.96
CA GLN A 23 -17.06 -7.28 -23.45
C GLN A 23 -17.55 -7.25 -21.99
N ILE A 24 -16.98 -6.42 -21.14
CA ILE A 24 -17.43 -6.22 -19.74
C ILE A 24 -18.91 -5.79 -19.72
N ILE A 25 -19.28 -4.82 -20.56
CA ILE A 25 -20.66 -4.35 -20.66
C ILE A 25 -21.60 -5.48 -21.16
N GLU A 26 -21.16 -6.29 -22.11
CA GLU A 26 -21.97 -7.40 -22.63
C GLU A 26 -22.18 -8.49 -21.57
N THR A 27 -21.16 -8.77 -20.77
CA THR A 27 -21.27 -9.70 -19.65
C THR A 27 -22.15 -9.15 -18.53
N LEU A 28 -22.11 -7.83 -18.27
CA LEU A 28 -23.05 -7.16 -17.37
C LEU A 28 -24.51 -7.31 -17.83
N LYS A 29 -24.79 -7.19 -19.14
CA LYS A 29 -26.12 -7.38 -19.71
C LYS A 29 -26.61 -8.80 -19.59
N SER A 30 -25.74 -9.79 -19.80
CA SER A 30 -26.07 -11.21 -19.73
C SER A 30 -26.41 -11.70 -18.31
N GLY A 31 -25.99 -10.94 -17.26
CA GLY A 31 -26.17 -11.32 -15.86
C GLY A 31 -25.17 -12.35 -15.36
N HIS A 32 -24.16 -12.73 -16.15
CA HIS A 32 -23.11 -13.63 -15.70
C HIS A 32 -22.10 -12.91 -14.81
N SER A 33 -21.63 -13.57 -13.78
CA SER A 33 -20.51 -13.08 -12.97
C SER A 33 -19.21 -13.19 -13.77
N PHE A 34 -18.32 -12.24 -13.57
CA PHE A 34 -17.07 -12.16 -14.35
C PHE A 34 -15.89 -11.68 -13.50
N ARG A 35 -14.69 -12.01 -13.97
CA ARG A 35 -13.43 -11.53 -13.43
C ARG A 35 -12.62 -10.85 -14.53
N VAL A 36 -12.31 -9.58 -14.34
CA VAL A 36 -11.37 -8.84 -15.18
C VAL A 36 -9.98 -9.05 -14.61
N GLU A 37 -9.18 -9.86 -15.30
CA GLU A 37 -7.77 -10.04 -15.01
C GLU A 37 -6.99 -8.98 -15.76
N ALA A 38 -6.56 -7.96 -15.05
CA ALA A 38 -6.02 -6.74 -15.60
C ALA A 38 -4.59 -6.53 -15.12
N GLY A 39 -3.61 -6.73 -16.00
CA GLY A 39 -2.20 -6.51 -15.67
C GLY A 39 -1.92 -5.08 -15.20
N ALA A 40 -0.78 -4.87 -14.57
CA ALA A 40 -0.37 -3.55 -14.10
C ALA A 40 -0.41 -2.51 -15.25
N GLY A 41 -0.92 -1.32 -14.97
CA GLY A 41 -1.00 -0.24 -15.97
C GLY A 41 -2.06 -0.42 -17.05
N SER A 42 -2.91 -1.47 -16.99
CA SER A 42 -3.90 -1.77 -18.03
C SER A 42 -5.14 -0.86 -18.03
N GLY A 43 -5.26 0.06 -17.08
CA GLY A 43 -6.45 0.91 -16.95
C GLY A 43 -7.64 0.18 -16.30
N LYS A 44 -7.41 -0.71 -15.34
CA LYS A 44 -8.44 -1.43 -14.59
C LYS A 44 -9.51 -0.51 -14.00
N THR A 45 -9.09 0.53 -13.27
CA THR A 45 -9.99 1.53 -12.67
C THR A 45 -10.79 2.29 -13.73
N TYR A 46 -10.23 2.51 -14.91
CA TYR A 46 -10.94 3.10 -16.03
C TYR A 46 -12.09 2.19 -16.50
N SER A 47 -11.84 0.89 -16.69
CA SER A 47 -12.87 -0.08 -17.07
C SER A 47 -13.96 -0.23 -16.01
N LEU A 48 -13.60 -0.20 -14.72
CA LEU A 48 -14.57 -0.19 -13.62
C LEU A 48 -15.47 1.06 -13.71
N ASN A 49 -14.89 2.23 -13.91
CA ASN A 49 -15.66 3.48 -14.07
C ASN A 49 -16.59 3.43 -15.29
N ARG A 50 -16.13 2.90 -16.42
CA ARG A 50 -16.97 2.71 -17.62
C ARG A 50 -18.14 1.77 -17.34
N ALA A 51 -17.91 0.69 -16.58
CA ALA A 51 -18.98 -0.21 -16.14
C ALA A 51 -20.00 0.51 -15.24
N ILE A 52 -19.53 1.31 -14.28
CA ILE A 52 -20.36 2.13 -13.38
C ILE A 52 -21.20 3.15 -14.17
N GLU A 53 -20.60 3.88 -15.11
CA GLU A 53 -21.29 4.84 -15.97
C GLU A 53 -22.41 4.14 -16.76
N TRP A 54 -22.10 3.02 -17.39
CA TRP A 54 -23.08 2.25 -18.14
C TRP A 54 -24.25 1.75 -17.26
N ILE A 55 -23.96 1.25 -16.05
CA ILE A 55 -24.98 0.81 -15.07
C ILE A 55 -25.88 2.00 -14.69
N GLN A 56 -25.29 3.16 -14.43
CA GLN A 56 -26.00 4.37 -14.04
C GLN A 56 -26.97 4.84 -15.14
N GLU A 57 -26.55 4.78 -16.40
CA GLU A 57 -27.35 5.19 -17.55
C GLU A 57 -28.47 4.21 -17.91
N HIS A 58 -28.21 2.89 -17.79
CA HIS A 58 -29.10 1.88 -18.37
C HIS A 58 -29.89 1.07 -17.35
N LYS A 59 -29.48 1.06 -16.06
CA LYS A 59 -30.10 0.23 -15.02
C LYS A 59 -30.88 1.03 -13.96
N TRP A 60 -30.93 2.35 -14.08
CA TRP A 60 -31.62 3.22 -13.15
C TRP A 60 -33.09 2.80 -12.91
N SER A 61 -33.85 2.60 -13.99
CA SER A 61 -35.27 2.25 -13.89
C SER A 61 -35.50 0.88 -13.24
N ASP A 62 -34.60 -0.07 -13.43
CA ASP A 62 -34.71 -1.43 -12.93
C ASP A 62 -34.47 -1.49 -11.43
N TYR A 63 -33.42 -0.84 -10.96
CA TYR A 63 -32.98 -0.92 -9.56
C TYR A 63 -33.66 0.12 -8.66
N SER A 64 -33.84 1.34 -9.13
CA SER A 64 -34.47 2.41 -8.34
C SER A 64 -35.94 2.09 -7.97
N ARG A 65 -36.73 1.56 -8.90
CA ARG A 65 -38.12 1.15 -8.64
C ARG A 65 -38.24 0.06 -7.58
N LYS A 66 -37.27 -0.85 -7.53
CA LYS A 66 -37.23 -1.96 -6.56
C LYS A 66 -36.52 -1.59 -5.25
N LYS A 67 -36.01 -0.35 -5.13
CA LYS A 67 -35.14 0.09 -4.01
C LYS A 67 -33.92 -0.81 -3.82
N GLN A 68 -33.38 -1.30 -4.92
CA GLN A 68 -32.17 -2.10 -4.97
C GLN A 68 -30.95 -1.21 -5.13
N ASN A 69 -29.80 -1.66 -4.66
CA ASN A 69 -28.54 -0.93 -4.77
C ASN A 69 -27.47 -1.78 -5.46
N VAL A 70 -26.70 -1.15 -6.32
CA VAL A 70 -25.45 -1.71 -6.82
C VAL A 70 -24.34 -1.32 -5.85
N VAL A 71 -23.48 -2.24 -5.49
CA VAL A 71 -22.36 -1.97 -4.58
C VAL A 71 -21.05 -1.99 -5.36
N CYS A 72 -20.23 -0.98 -5.15
CA CYS A 72 -18.86 -0.95 -5.64
C CYS A 72 -17.90 -0.99 -4.45
N ILE A 73 -17.29 -2.14 -4.20
CA ILE A 73 -16.35 -2.35 -3.11
C ILE A 73 -14.94 -2.00 -3.59
N THR A 74 -14.26 -1.14 -2.83
CA THR A 74 -12.86 -0.76 -3.08
C THR A 74 -12.01 -1.03 -1.83
N TYR A 75 -10.69 -1.02 -2.01
CA TYR A 75 -9.77 -1.30 -0.91
C TYR A 75 -9.56 -0.10 0.03
N THR A 76 -9.58 1.14 -0.48
CA THR A 76 -9.27 2.36 0.28
C THR A 76 -10.40 3.38 0.26
N ASN A 77 -10.47 4.23 1.30
CA ASN A 77 -11.40 5.35 1.34
C ASN A 77 -11.15 6.34 0.19
N ALA A 78 -9.91 6.60 -0.16
CA ALA A 78 -9.57 7.48 -1.30
C ALA A 78 -10.18 6.97 -2.62
N ALA A 79 -10.18 5.66 -2.86
CA ALA A 79 -10.84 5.08 -4.04
C ALA A 79 -12.37 5.18 -3.95
N VAL A 80 -12.95 5.07 -2.75
CA VAL A 80 -14.39 5.32 -2.52
C VAL A 80 -14.74 6.75 -2.91
N ASP A 81 -13.96 7.74 -2.45
CA ASP A 81 -14.21 9.16 -2.70
C ASP A 81 -14.13 9.48 -4.20
N VAL A 82 -13.13 8.96 -4.91
CA VAL A 82 -12.98 9.13 -6.37
C VAL A 82 -14.18 8.59 -7.15
N ILE A 83 -14.77 7.46 -6.72
CA ILE A 83 -15.99 6.94 -7.35
C ILE A 83 -17.20 7.79 -6.96
N ALA A 84 -17.32 8.16 -5.68
CA ALA A 84 -18.44 8.94 -5.17
C ALA A 84 -18.56 10.32 -5.84
N GLU A 85 -17.46 10.99 -6.13
CA GLU A 85 -17.43 12.28 -6.84
C GLU A 85 -18.03 12.22 -8.26
N ARG A 86 -18.03 11.05 -8.88
CA ARG A 86 -18.58 10.83 -10.24
C ARG A 86 -20.07 10.45 -10.23
N LEU A 87 -20.62 10.13 -9.07
CA LEU A 87 -21.99 9.68 -8.95
C LEU A 87 -22.96 10.86 -8.71
N ALA A 88 -24.19 10.74 -9.22
CA ALA A 88 -25.25 11.67 -8.87
C ALA A 88 -25.63 11.56 -7.39
N LYS A 89 -26.11 12.66 -6.78
CA LYS A 89 -26.48 12.70 -5.34
C LYS A 89 -27.49 11.62 -4.92
N ASP A 90 -28.39 11.24 -5.82
CA ASP A 90 -29.42 10.22 -5.56
C ASP A 90 -29.09 8.88 -6.26
N SER A 91 -27.80 8.58 -6.43
CA SER A 91 -27.37 7.35 -7.08
C SER A 91 -27.79 6.12 -6.27
N PHE A 92 -28.24 5.07 -6.97
CA PHE A 92 -28.46 3.74 -6.41
C PHE A 92 -27.16 2.93 -6.32
N ILE A 93 -26.03 3.49 -6.76
CA ILE A 93 -24.70 2.89 -6.67
C ILE A 93 -24.06 3.36 -5.37
N ILE A 94 -23.59 2.40 -4.56
CA ILE A 94 -22.98 2.63 -3.25
C ILE A 94 -21.49 2.26 -3.33
N PRO A 95 -20.59 3.23 -3.49
CA PRO A 95 -19.17 2.98 -3.29
C PRO A 95 -18.89 2.80 -1.80
N SER A 96 -18.09 1.81 -1.45
CA SER A 96 -17.81 1.48 -0.05
C SER A 96 -16.51 0.67 0.10
N THR A 97 -15.87 0.75 1.26
CA THR A 97 -14.87 -0.26 1.64
C THR A 97 -15.57 -1.55 2.07
N ILE A 98 -14.85 -2.68 2.03
CA ILE A 98 -15.43 -3.99 2.42
C ILE A 98 -15.97 -3.98 3.86
N HIS A 99 -15.27 -3.33 4.80
CA HIS A 99 -15.71 -3.23 6.19
C HIS A 99 -16.97 -2.37 6.35
N SER A 100 -16.99 -1.20 5.72
CA SER A 100 -18.16 -0.31 5.75
C SER A 100 -19.38 -0.97 5.10
N PHE A 101 -19.20 -1.68 4.00
CA PHE A 101 -20.25 -2.44 3.35
C PHE A 101 -20.77 -3.58 4.24
N ALA A 102 -19.87 -4.42 4.77
CA ALA A 102 -20.22 -5.52 5.64
C ALA A 102 -21.02 -5.02 6.86
N TRP A 103 -20.51 -3.99 7.53
CA TRP A 103 -21.21 -3.39 8.68
C TRP A 103 -22.60 -2.85 8.32
N ASN A 104 -22.70 -2.09 7.23
CA ASN A 104 -23.99 -1.56 6.77
C ASN A 104 -25.01 -2.65 6.37
N ALA A 105 -24.53 -3.80 5.95
CA ALA A 105 -25.37 -4.95 5.64
C ALA A 105 -25.91 -5.65 6.90
N ILE A 106 -25.13 -5.69 8.00
CA ILE A 106 -25.45 -6.50 9.19
C ILE A 106 -25.95 -5.69 10.39
N LYS A 107 -25.61 -4.41 10.54
CA LYS A 107 -25.90 -3.61 11.75
C LYS A 107 -27.35 -3.61 12.23
N GLN A 108 -28.31 -3.84 11.34
CA GLN A 108 -29.73 -3.91 11.72
C GLN A 108 -30.14 -5.24 12.37
N TYR A 109 -29.29 -6.28 12.32
CA TYR A 109 -29.57 -7.60 12.86
C TYR A 109 -29.07 -7.75 14.30
N GLN A 110 -29.35 -6.76 15.16
CA GLN A 110 -28.78 -6.63 16.51
C GLN A 110 -28.96 -7.89 17.37
N SER A 111 -30.11 -8.56 17.32
CA SER A 111 -30.33 -9.78 18.11
C SER A 111 -29.34 -10.90 17.75
N VAL A 112 -29.02 -11.06 16.47
CA VAL A 112 -28.04 -12.07 16.01
C VAL A 112 -26.61 -11.63 16.38
N LEU A 113 -26.31 -10.33 16.26
CA LEU A 113 -25.00 -9.79 16.62
C LEU A 113 -24.74 -9.93 18.12
N ILE A 114 -25.71 -9.57 18.97
CA ILE A 114 -25.62 -9.71 20.43
C ILE A 114 -25.41 -11.17 20.82
N ASP A 115 -26.20 -12.08 20.26
CA ASP A 115 -26.04 -13.53 20.50
C ASP A 115 -24.63 -14.00 20.14
N ALA A 116 -24.13 -13.61 18.95
CA ALA A 116 -22.78 -13.99 18.49
C ALA A 116 -21.66 -13.48 19.41
N VAL A 117 -21.71 -12.19 19.79
CA VAL A 117 -20.62 -11.60 20.62
C VAL A 117 -20.67 -12.02 22.09
N THR A 118 -21.82 -12.49 22.57
CA THR A 118 -21.98 -12.96 23.95
C THR A 118 -21.72 -14.45 24.12
N THR A 119 -21.87 -15.24 23.07
CA THR A 119 -21.68 -16.71 23.10
C THR A 119 -20.30 -17.15 22.65
N ASN A 120 -19.61 -16.34 21.84
CA ASN A 120 -18.28 -16.70 21.33
C ASN A 120 -17.17 -15.90 22.05
N PRO A 121 -16.24 -16.60 22.75
CA PRO A 121 -15.12 -15.96 23.43
C PRO A 121 -14.21 -15.09 22.55
N ASP A 122 -14.16 -15.36 21.23
CA ASP A 122 -13.34 -14.61 20.29
C ASP A 122 -13.75 -13.14 20.15
N TYR A 123 -14.98 -12.78 20.60
CA TYR A 123 -15.48 -11.41 20.56
C TYR A 123 -15.48 -10.73 21.94
N LEU A 124 -14.90 -11.36 22.96
CA LEU A 124 -14.79 -10.71 24.26
C LEU A 124 -14.03 -9.40 24.15
N PRO A 125 -14.49 -8.35 24.86
CA PRO A 125 -13.80 -7.07 24.84
C PRO A 125 -12.43 -7.18 25.53
N ASP A 126 -11.47 -6.43 25.00
CA ASP A 126 -10.14 -6.30 25.59
C ASP A 126 -10.22 -5.48 26.89
N GLU A 127 -11.17 -4.51 26.94
CA GLU A 127 -11.41 -3.61 28.07
C GLU A 127 -12.91 -3.33 28.22
N GLY A 128 -13.32 -2.89 29.42
CA GLY A 128 -14.66 -2.39 29.70
C GLY A 128 -15.44 -3.08 30.81
N ASP A 129 -16.74 -2.80 30.89
CA ASP A 129 -17.62 -3.35 31.89
C ASP A 129 -18.12 -4.78 31.52
N PHE A 130 -18.51 -5.57 32.50
CA PHE A 130 -19.06 -6.92 32.31
C PHE A 130 -20.59 -6.95 32.34
N ASN A 131 -21.26 -5.79 32.17
CA ASN A 131 -22.71 -5.71 32.13
C ASN A 131 -23.27 -6.42 30.88
N GLN A 132 -24.57 -6.66 30.86
CA GLN A 132 -25.24 -7.30 29.71
C GLN A 132 -25.05 -6.43 28.44
N VAL A 133 -24.72 -7.08 27.30
CA VAL A 133 -24.69 -6.42 26.00
C VAL A 133 -26.11 -6.17 25.53
N THR A 134 -26.42 -4.91 25.23
CA THR A 134 -27.73 -4.47 24.73
C THR A 134 -27.66 -4.00 23.28
N GLU A 135 -26.48 -3.64 22.83
CA GLU A 135 -26.21 -3.18 21.46
C GLU A 135 -24.81 -3.58 21.02
N VAL A 136 -24.64 -3.84 19.74
CA VAL A 136 -23.34 -4.03 19.08
C VAL A 136 -23.11 -2.87 18.14
N ALA A 137 -21.95 -2.21 18.26
CA ALA A 137 -21.52 -1.10 17.42
C ALA A 137 -20.15 -1.40 16.80
N TYR A 138 -19.78 -0.62 15.80
CA TYR A 138 -18.46 -0.70 15.17
C TYR A 138 -17.77 0.66 15.20
N THR A 139 -16.52 0.64 15.62
CA THR A 139 -15.63 1.81 15.61
C THR A 139 -14.24 1.41 15.14
N LEU A 140 -13.46 2.40 14.70
CA LEU A 140 -12.03 2.21 14.43
C LEU A 140 -11.28 2.17 15.77
N GLY A 141 -10.58 1.09 16.06
CA GLY A 141 -9.83 0.94 17.30
C GLY A 141 -9.78 -0.50 17.79
N HIS A 142 -9.74 -0.68 19.11
CA HIS A 142 -9.75 -1.97 19.79
C HIS A 142 -11.15 -2.34 20.27
N ARG A 143 -11.34 -3.60 20.65
CA ARG A 143 -12.60 -4.07 21.26
C ARG A 143 -12.73 -3.47 22.65
N TYR A 144 -13.86 -2.88 22.94
CA TYR A 144 -14.20 -2.44 24.29
C TYR A 144 -15.71 -2.47 24.51
N LYS A 145 -16.12 -2.37 25.76
CA LYS A 145 -17.52 -2.35 26.12
C LYS A 145 -17.79 -1.19 27.06
N GLU A 146 -18.80 -0.41 26.74
CA GLU A 146 -19.18 0.76 27.50
C GLU A 146 -20.72 0.92 27.46
N ASN A 147 -21.33 1.17 28.62
CA ASN A 147 -22.77 1.43 28.76
C ASN A 147 -23.67 0.36 28.10
N GLY A 148 -23.24 -0.91 28.13
CA GLY A 148 -23.98 -2.02 27.49
C GLY A 148 -23.78 -2.13 25.98
N ILE A 149 -23.00 -1.25 25.36
CA ILE A 149 -22.64 -1.32 23.94
C ILE A 149 -21.31 -2.06 23.80
N GLN A 150 -21.28 -3.13 23.02
CA GLN A 150 -20.07 -3.83 22.61
C GLN A 150 -19.54 -3.23 21.30
N TYR A 151 -18.35 -2.65 21.35
CA TYR A 151 -17.66 -2.12 20.16
C TYR A 151 -16.76 -3.17 19.54
N LEU A 152 -16.92 -3.39 18.23
CA LEU A 152 -16.23 -4.40 17.45
C LEU A 152 -14.91 -3.86 16.90
N TYR A 153 -13.94 -4.78 16.79
CA TYR A 153 -12.71 -4.57 16.01
C TYR A 153 -12.96 -4.81 14.51
N HIS A 154 -12.02 -4.39 13.68
CA HIS A 154 -12.12 -4.44 12.21
C HIS A 154 -12.44 -5.85 11.68
N ASP A 155 -11.68 -6.86 12.09
CA ASP A 155 -11.86 -8.24 11.64
C ASP A 155 -13.19 -8.85 12.11
N ASP A 156 -13.73 -8.40 13.23
CA ASP A 156 -14.99 -8.91 13.79
C ASP A 156 -16.15 -8.66 12.86
N VAL A 157 -16.18 -7.49 12.23
CA VAL A 157 -17.23 -7.10 11.29
C VAL A 157 -17.29 -8.07 10.12
N LEU A 158 -16.12 -8.45 9.56
CA LEU A 158 -16.05 -9.39 8.44
C LEU A 158 -16.46 -10.81 8.86
N ASN A 159 -16.05 -11.25 10.05
CA ASN A 159 -16.43 -12.55 10.59
C ASN A 159 -17.94 -12.64 10.86
N LEU A 160 -18.53 -11.61 11.45
CA LEU A 160 -19.98 -11.53 11.69
C LEU A 160 -20.77 -11.43 10.39
N PHE A 161 -20.25 -10.75 9.37
CA PHE A 161 -20.86 -10.76 8.04
C PHE A 161 -20.85 -12.16 7.42
N CYS A 162 -19.74 -12.90 7.56
CA CYS A 162 -19.67 -14.32 7.17
C CYS A 162 -20.72 -15.16 7.88
N LEU A 163 -20.87 -15.00 9.21
CA LEU A 163 -21.88 -15.69 10.02
C LEU A 163 -23.30 -15.44 9.50
N LEU A 164 -23.63 -14.18 9.17
CA LEU A 164 -24.94 -13.84 8.62
C LEU A 164 -25.12 -14.41 7.20
N LEU A 165 -24.07 -14.43 6.37
CA LEU A 165 -24.11 -15.07 5.05
C LEU A 165 -24.37 -16.58 5.13
N ASP A 166 -24.01 -17.25 6.23
CA ASP A 166 -24.34 -18.66 6.45
C ASP A 166 -25.85 -18.87 6.70
N ASN A 167 -26.61 -17.81 7.01
CA ASN A 167 -28.06 -17.85 7.21
C ASN A 167 -28.84 -17.67 5.89
N ALA A 168 -29.66 -18.64 5.52
CA ALA A 168 -30.41 -18.63 4.26
C ALA A 168 -31.45 -17.49 4.13
N LYS A 169 -32.04 -17.03 5.26
CA LYS A 169 -32.97 -15.90 5.24
C LYS A 169 -32.24 -14.59 4.97
N PHE A 170 -31.07 -14.42 5.60
CA PHE A 170 -30.22 -13.26 5.36
C PHE A 170 -29.79 -13.22 3.90
N ARG A 171 -29.29 -14.33 3.34
CA ARG A 171 -28.87 -14.41 1.92
C ARG A 171 -29.97 -13.96 0.95
N ARG A 172 -31.23 -14.36 1.22
CA ARG A 172 -32.36 -13.96 0.37
C ARG A 172 -32.59 -12.44 0.40
N VAL A 173 -32.60 -11.83 1.59
CA VAL A 173 -32.76 -10.39 1.75
C VAL A 173 -31.57 -9.64 1.16
N PHE A 174 -30.38 -10.16 1.36
CA PHE A 174 -29.13 -9.61 0.82
C PHE A 174 -29.14 -9.59 -0.71
N ALA A 175 -29.49 -10.70 -1.34
CA ALA A 175 -29.56 -10.81 -2.79
C ALA A 175 -30.64 -9.93 -3.42
N ASP A 176 -31.78 -9.77 -2.73
CA ASP A 176 -32.85 -8.87 -3.20
C ASP A 176 -32.42 -7.40 -3.11
N LYS A 177 -31.69 -7.03 -2.05
CA LYS A 177 -31.21 -5.66 -1.85
C LYS A 177 -30.04 -5.28 -2.75
N TYR A 178 -29.13 -6.22 -3.02
CA TYR A 178 -27.88 -6.00 -3.76
C TYR A 178 -27.78 -6.92 -4.99
N PRO A 179 -28.44 -6.60 -6.10
CA PRO A 179 -28.47 -7.47 -7.28
C PRO A 179 -27.15 -7.50 -8.07
N LEU A 180 -26.27 -6.52 -7.85
CA LEU A 180 -24.96 -6.42 -8.50
C LEU A 180 -23.91 -5.88 -7.52
N ILE A 181 -22.80 -6.59 -7.44
CA ILE A 181 -21.66 -6.24 -6.59
C ILE A 181 -20.40 -6.23 -7.45
N LEU A 182 -19.78 -5.07 -7.57
CA LEU A 182 -18.48 -4.88 -8.22
C LEU A 182 -17.40 -4.79 -7.14
N ILE A 183 -16.30 -5.49 -7.31
CA ILE A 183 -15.20 -5.54 -6.33
C ILE A 183 -13.90 -5.17 -7.02
N ASP A 184 -13.34 -4.02 -6.66
CA ASP A 184 -12.01 -3.59 -7.10
C ASP A 184 -10.92 -4.19 -6.20
N GLU A 185 -9.75 -4.47 -6.77
CA GLU A 185 -8.64 -5.15 -6.09
C GLU A 185 -9.10 -6.44 -5.41
N TYR A 186 -9.92 -7.24 -6.11
CA TYR A 186 -10.57 -8.43 -5.53
C TYR A 186 -9.59 -9.38 -4.86
N GLN A 187 -8.35 -9.46 -5.35
CA GLN A 187 -7.32 -10.36 -4.86
C GLN A 187 -6.91 -10.08 -3.39
N ASP A 188 -7.13 -8.85 -2.90
CA ASP A 188 -6.87 -8.46 -1.51
C ASP A 188 -8.11 -8.58 -0.63
N SER A 189 -9.26 -8.91 -1.20
CA SER A 189 -10.51 -9.08 -0.46
C SER A 189 -10.45 -10.23 0.53
N TYR A 190 -11.25 -10.15 1.57
CA TYR A 190 -11.31 -11.17 2.61
C TYR A 190 -11.83 -12.48 2.05
N LYS A 191 -10.95 -13.48 1.93
CA LYS A 191 -11.23 -14.79 1.31
C LYS A 191 -12.51 -15.46 1.83
N PRO A 192 -12.79 -15.53 3.15
CA PRO A 192 -13.99 -16.17 3.64
C PRO A 192 -15.31 -15.55 3.15
N ILE A 193 -15.33 -14.25 2.81
CA ILE A 193 -16.49 -13.60 2.19
C ILE A 193 -16.62 -14.02 0.73
N ILE A 194 -15.51 -13.98 -0.01
CA ILE A 194 -15.49 -14.36 -1.43
C ILE A 194 -15.88 -15.83 -1.62
N ASP A 195 -15.36 -16.72 -0.77
CA ASP A 195 -15.73 -18.13 -0.80
C ASP A 195 -17.25 -18.33 -0.63
N ARG A 196 -17.90 -17.57 0.28
CA ARG A 196 -19.36 -17.59 0.47
C ARG A 196 -20.13 -17.00 -0.71
N PHE A 197 -19.61 -15.96 -1.34
CA PHE A 197 -20.21 -15.42 -2.55
C PHE A 197 -20.18 -16.45 -3.68
N ILE A 198 -19.08 -17.16 -3.82
CA ILE A 198 -18.95 -18.24 -4.82
C ILE A 198 -19.90 -19.39 -4.47
N GLU A 199 -19.81 -19.93 -3.25
CA GLU A 199 -20.57 -21.12 -2.83
C GLU A 199 -22.08 -20.89 -2.83
N PHE A 200 -22.52 -19.76 -2.27
CA PHE A 200 -23.95 -19.56 -2.02
C PHE A 200 -24.70 -18.88 -3.16
N PHE A 201 -24.02 -18.15 -4.02
CA PHE A 201 -24.64 -17.42 -5.11
C PHE A 201 -24.14 -17.89 -6.48
N ILE A 202 -22.85 -17.75 -6.79
CA ILE A 202 -22.31 -18.03 -8.12
C ILE A 202 -22.47 -19.50 -8.49
N ALA A 203 -22.02 -20.43 -7.65
CA ALA A 203 -22.12 -21.87 -7.90
C ALA A 203 -23.57 -22.32 -8.09
N LYS A 204 -24.51 -21.71 -7.35
CA LYS A 204 -25.94 -22.03 -7.46
C LYS A 204 -26.66 -21.30 -8.59
N GLY A 205 -26.04 -20.31 -9.19
CA GLY A 205 -26.64 -19.47 -10.25
C GLY A 205 -27.83 -18.64 -9.73
N VAL A 206 -27.76 -18.16 -8.50
CA VAL A 206 -28.82 -17.38 -7.85
C VAL A 206 -28.22 -16.16 -7.14
N GLY A 207 -29.02 -15.11 -6.96
CA GLY A 207 -28.65 -13.93 -6.19
C GLY A 207 -27.88 -12.89 -7.00
N PRO A 208 -26.93 -12.15 -6.38
CA PRO A 208 -26.22 -11.08 -7.05
C PRO A 208 -25.37 -11.56 -8.23
N GLN A 209 -25.27 -10.71 -9.25
CA GLN A 209 -24.18 -10.77 -10.22
C GLN A 209 -22.93 -10.18 -9.60
N PHE A 210 -21.77 -10.78 -9.83
CA PHE A 210 -20.49 -10.29 -9.32
C PHE A 210 -19.55 -9.89 -10.46
N GLY A 211 -18.91 -8.72 -10.33
CA GLY A 211 -17.83 -8.29 -11.19
C GLY A 211 -16.56 -8.08 -10.35
N PHE A 212 -15.57 -8.92 -10.58
CA PHE A 212 -14.28 -8.87 -9.89
C PHE A 212 -13.25 -8.17 -10.78
N PHE A 213 -12.69 -7.05 -10.31
CA PHE A 213 -11.65 -6.30 -11.01
C PHE A 213 -10.35 -6.41 -10.22
N GLY A 214 -9.29 -6.92 -10.83
CA GLY A 214 -8.05 -7.08 -10.09
C GLY A 214 -6.92 -7.68 -10.91
N ASP A 215 -5.88 -8.06 -10.18
CA ASP A 215 -4.70 -8.73 -10.67
C ASP A 215 -4.20 -9.70 -9.60
N ALA A 216 -4.37 -11.00 -9.79
CA ALA A 216 -3.98 -12.01 -8.82
C ALA A 216 -2.48 -11.95 -8.48
N TRP A 217 -1.63 -11.54 -9.44
CA TRP A 217 -0.19 -11.39 -9.19
C TRP A 217 0.16 -10.14 -8.40
N GLN A 218 -0.79 -9.25 -8.11
CA GLN A 218 -0.62 -8.12 -7.20
C GLN A 218 -1.11 -8.40 -5.78
N THR A 219 -1.36 -9.65 -5.43
CA THR A 219 -1.60 -10.09 -4.04
C THR A 219 -0.28 -10.09 -3.28
N ILE A 220 0.01 -9.01 -2.56
CA ILE A 220 1.25 -8.87 -1.79
C ILE A 220 1.03 -8.71 -0.29
N TYR A 221 -0.17 -8.34 0.14
CA TYR A 221 -0.51 -8.31 1.55
C TYR A 221 -0.76 -9.74 2.05
N GLN A 222 0.15 -10.20 2.91
CA GLN A 222 0.14 -11.55 3.46
C GLN A 222 -0.82 -11.67 4.64
N SER A 223 -2.08 -11.40 4.45
CA SER A 223 -3.01 -12.03 5.35
C SER A 223 -3.28 -13.44 4.77
N ASN A 224 -3.18 -14.49 5.58
CA ASN A 224 -3.70 -15.83 5.24
C ASN A 224 -5.19 -15.79 4.87
N LYS A 225 -5.76 -14.60 4.80
CA LYS A 225 -7.15 -14.24 4.61
C LYS A 225 -7.41 -13.54 3.29
N ALA A 226 -6.37 -13.17 2.51
CA ALA A 226 -6.54 -12.57 1.19
C ALA A 226 -7.06 -13.60 0.19
N CYS A 227 -7.95 -13.16 -0.70
CA CYS A 227 -8.63 -14.03 -1.67
C CYS A 227 -7.66 -14.68 -2.67
N GLY A 228 -6.70 -13.91 -3.16
CA GLY A 228 -5.83 -14.35 -4.24
C GLY A 228 -6.61 -14.53 -5.56
N GLU A 229 -6.25 -15.54 -6.33
CA GLU A 229 -6.92 -15.85 -7.59
C GLU A 229 -8.29 -16.52 -7.37
N ILE A 230 -9.29 -16.09 -8.15
CA ILE A 230 -10.64 -16.66 -8.13
C ILE A 230 -10.83 -17.49 -9.41
N GLU A 231 -11.11 -18.78 -9.26
CA GLU A 231 -11.46 -19.66 -10.39
C GLU A 231 -12.77 -20.39 -10.09
N HIS A 232 -13.71 -20.28 -11.03
CA HIS A 232 -14.96 -21.03 -11.00
C HIS A 232 -15.58 -21.08 -12.40
N GLU A 233 -16.16 -22.20 -12.81
CA GLU A 233 -16.72 -22.44 -14.16
C GLU A 233 -17.80 -21.43 -14.58
N LYS A 234 -18.52 -20.83 -13.61
CA LYS A 234 -19.58 -19.83 -13.85
C LYS A 234 -19.07 -18.38 -13.75
N ILE A 235 -17.77 -18.18 -13.69
CA ILE A 235 -17.15 -16.86 -13.72
C ILE A 235 -16.46 -16.69 -15.07
N GLU A 236 -16.92 -15.76 -15.88
CA GLU A 236 -16.26 -15.44 -17.15
C GLU A 236 -14.96 -14.70 -16.89
N ILE A 237 -13.84 -15.16 -17.46
CA ILE A 237 -12.54 -14.52 -17.31
C ILE A 237 -12.30 -13.59 -18.50
N ILE A 238 -12.16 -12.30 -18.23
CA ILE A 238 -11.89 -11.26 -19.21
C ILE A 238 -10.46 -10.76 -18.99
N LYS A 239 -9.55 -11.02 -19.94
CA LYS A 239 -8.15 -10.62 -19.86
C LYS A 239 -7.93 -9.26 -20.50
N LYS A 240 -7.29 -8.33 -19.78
CA LYS A 240 -7.00 -6.98 -20.25
C LYS A 240 -5.50 -6.79 -20.49
N GLY A 241 -5.10 -6.78 -21.76
CA GLY A 241 -3.72 -6.79 -22.24
C GLY A 241 -3.18 -5.42 -22.69
N SER A 242 -3.89 -4.31 -22.51
CA SER A 242 -3.35 -2.96 -22.74
C SER A 242 -2.47 -2.49 -21.57
N ASN A 243 -1.48 -1.63 -21.82
CA ASN A 243 -0.69 -0.98 -20.79
C ASN A 243 -0.48 0.51 -21.13
N PHE A 244 -1.15 1.38 -20.36
CA PHE A 244 -1.10 2.84 -20.55
C PHE A 244 -0.07 3.52 -19.64
N ARG A 245 0.71 2.74 -18.89
CA ARG A 245 1.67 3.23 -17.91
C ARG A 245 3.09 3.21 -18.42
N SER A 246 3.52 2.05 -18.89
CA SER A 246 4.93 1.73 -19.02
C SER A 246 5.39 1.71 -20.46
N ALA A 247 6.60 2.15 -20.69
CA ALA A 247 7.28 2.12 -21.99
C ALA A 247 7.44 0.67 -22.52
N PRO A 248 7.57 0.48 -23.84
CA PRO A 248 7.61 -0.84 -24.50
C PRO A 248 8.61 -1.82 -23.87
N ARG A 249 9.82 -1.38 -23.53
CA ARG A 249 10.84 -2.25 -22.92
C ARG A 249 10.45 -2.77 -21.54
N ILE A 250 9.75 -1.95 -20.74
CA ILE A 250 9.21 -2.37 -19.44
C ILE A 250 8.07 -3.38 -19.64
N VAL A 251 7.18 -3.11 -20.60
CA VAL A 251 6.07 -4.02 -20.93
C VAL A 251 6.59 -5.36 -21.44
N GLN A 252 7.67 -5.36 -22.26
CA GLN A 252 8.32 -6.60 -22.70
C GLN A 252 8.84 -7.41 -21.51
N LEU A 253 9.51 -6.77 -20.54
CA LEU A 253 9.95 -7.42 -19.31
C LEU A 253 8.77 -8.05 -18.54
N LEU A 254 7.64 -7.34 -18.43
CA LEU A 254 6.44 -7.85 -17.76
C LEU A 254 5.84 -9.06 -18.51
N ASN A 255 5.88 -9.06 -19.85
CA ASN A 255 5.44 -10.19 -20.67
C ASN A 255 6.36 -11.41 -20.52
N ASP A 256 7.67 -11.20 -20.38
CA ASP A 256 8.63 -12.29 -20.13
C ASP A 256 8.44 -12.89 -18.71
N ILE A 257 8.04 -12.08 -17.74
CA ILE A 257 7.68 -12.53 -16.39
C ILE A 257 6.32 -13.24 -16.38
N ARG A 258 5.32 -12.73 -17.13
CA ARG A 258 3.94 -13.21 -17.10
C ARG A 258 3.39 -13.44 -18.53
N PRO A 259 3.82 -14.49 -19.21
CA PRO A 259 3.43 -14.74 -20.61
C PRO A 259 1.95 -15.11 -20.80
N GLU A 260 1.23 -15.53 -19.74
CA GLU A 260 -0.21 -15.87 -19.82
C GLU A 260 -1.12 -14.64 -19.86
N LEU A 261 -0.60 -13.45 -19.58
CA LEU A 261 -1.32 -12.17 -19.69
C LEU A 261 -0.45 -11.14 -20.44
N PRO A 262 -0.19 -11.35 -21.74
CA PRO A 262 0.66 -10.45 -22.50
C PRO A 262 0.02 -9.07 -22.64
N GLN A 263 0.83 -8.03 -22.45
CA GLN A 263 0.42 -6.64 -22.55
C GLN A 263 1.05 -5.95 -23.76
N LYS A 264 0.39 -4.88 -24.23
CA LYS A 264 0.89 -3.96 -25.27
C LYS A 264 1.00 -2.57 -24.69
N SER A 265 2.18 -1.96 -24.81
CA SER A 265 2.38 -0.58 -24.40
C SER A 265 1.59 0.39 -25.27
N ALA A 266 0.97 1.37 -24.61
CA ALA A 266 0.34 2.52 -25.28
C ALA A 266 1.32 3.69 -25.47
N ILE A 267 2.59 3.55 -25.03
CA ILE A 267 3.57 4.63 -25.08
C ILE A 267 4.29 4.61 -26.42
N ASP A 268 4.36 5.78 -27.05
CA ASP A 268 5.10 6.05 -28.28
C ASP A 268 6.27 7.00 -28.00
N GLY A 269 7.27 6.99 -28.88
CA GLY A 269 8.38 7.97 -28.88
C GLY A 269 9.48 7.72 -27.84
N PHE A 270 9.34 6.72 -26.97
CA PHE A 270 10.36 6.31 -26.02
C PHE A 270 10.25 4.82 -25.67
N ASP A 271 11.26 4.06 -26.02
CA ASP A 271 11.23 2.60 -25.82
C ASP A 271 11.34 2.14 -24.38
N GLY A 272 11.91 2.98 -23.52
CA GLY A 272 12.23 2.63 -22.14
C GLY A 272 13.57 1.93 -21.99
N GLU A 273 13.98 1.76 -20.74
CA GLU A 273 15.26 1.14 -20.40
C GLU A 273 15.12 0.17 -19.23
N VAL A 274 15.84 -0.97 -19.33
CA VAL A 274 15.97 -1.92 -18.22
C VAL A 274 17.43 -2.35 -18.12
N LEU A 275 18.07 -2.01 -17.01
CA LEU A 275 19.46 -2.34 -16.72
C LEU A 275 19.60 -3.14 -15.43
N VAL A 276 20.63 -3.98 -15.38
CA VAL A 276 21.05 -4.70 -14.18
C VAL A 276 22.42 -4.21 -13.78
N ILE A 277 22.55 -3.73 -12.55
CA ILE A 277 23.81 -3.25 -11.95
C ILE A 277 24.20 -4.26 -10.87
N THR A 278 25.34 -4.92 -11.04
CA THR A 278 25.81 -5.95 -10.12
C THR A 278 26.98 -5.46 -9.28
N CYS A 279 27.17 -6.06 -8.11
CA CYS A 279 28.33 -5.84 -7.26
C CYS A 279 29.31 -7.03 -7.30
N ASP A 280 29.37 -7.77 -8.41
CA ASP A 280 30.32 -8.88 -8.60
C ASP A 280 31.79 -8.39 -8.66
N ASP A 281 32.00 -7.11 -9.00
CA ASP A 281 33.30 -6.42 -8.99
C ASP A 281 33.80 -6.02 -7.58
N TYR A 282 32.98 -6.21 -6.54
CA TYR A 282 33.40 -5.86 -5.18
C TYR A 282 34.41 -6.85 -4.62
N SER A 283 35.62 -6.40 -4.39
CA SER A 283 36.76 -7.19 -3.88
C SER A 283 36.94 -7.14 -2.36
N GLY A 284 36.14 -6.32 -1.65
CA GLY A 284 36.22 -6.20 -0.20
C GLY A 284 35.55 -7.36 0.55
N VAL A 285 35.64 -7.32 1.87
CA VAL A 285 35.05 -8.35 2.73
C VAL A 285 33.53 -8.17 2.78
N ARG A 286 32.79 -9.21 2.41
CA ARG A 286 31.32 -9.25 2.50
C ARG A 286 30.88 -9.70 3.89
N ARG A 287 29.66 -9.40 4.25
CA ARG A 287 29.04 -9.75 5.53
C ARG A 287 28.94 -11.28 5.70
N THR A 288 29.11 -11.75 6.93
CA THR A 288 29.12 -13.18 7.28
C THR A 288 27.97 -13.61 8.18
N GLU A 289 27.24 -12.65 8.76
CA GLU A 289 26.10 -12.89 9.63
C GLU A 289 25.00 -13.68 8.89
N ARG A 290 24.35 -14.62 9.57
CA ARG A 290 23.41 -15.58 8.99
C ARG A 290 22.40 -14.95 8.02
N ASN A 291 21.79 -13.83 8.42
CA ASN A 291 20.73 -13.18 7.63
C ASN A 291 21.25 -12.24 6.54
N PHE A 292 22.55 -11.92 6.58
CA PHE A 292 23.22 -10.99 5.65
C PHE A 292 24.41 -11.66 4.94
N LYS A 293 24.48 -12.98 4.96
CA LYS A 293 25.62 -13.72 4.37
C LYS A 293 25.80 -13.35 2.91
N ASN A 294 27.03 -12.95 2.57
CA ASN A 294 27.45 -12.49 1.24
C ASN A 294 26.91 -11.10 0.83
N GLU A 295 26.24 -10.37 1.73
CA GLU A 295 25.82 -9.00 1.47
C GLU A 295 27.02 -8.03 1.54
N LEU A 296 26.91 -6.87 0.90
CA LEU A 296 27.85 -5.76 1.06
C LEU A 296 27.83 -5.25 2.52
N PRO A 297 28.93 -4.69 3.04
CA PRO A 297 28.89 -3.88 4.24
C PRO A 297 27.88 -2.72 4.09
N ALA A 298 27.15 -2.38 5.15
CA ALA A 298 26.08 -1.38 5.09
C ALA A 298 26.57 -0.01 4.56
N ALA A 299 27.77 0.42 4.96
CA ALA A 299 28.36 1.68 4.48
C ALA A 299 28.66 1.63 2.96
N GLU A 300 29.18 0.51 2.46
CA GLU A 300 29.46 0.32 1.04
C GLU A 300 28.19 0.31 0.20
N LEU A 301 27.17 -0.44 0.64
CA LEU A 301 25.86 -0.48 -0.01
C LEU A 301 25.28 0.92 -0.12
N ARG A 302 25.29 1.69 1.00
CA ARG A 302 24.81 3.08 1.03
C ARG A 302 25.57 3.96 0.03
N THR A 303 26.88 3.88 0.01
CA THR A 303 27.70 4.68 -0.90
C THR A 303 27.38 4.37 -2.35
N ARG A 304 27.37 3.08 -2.75
CA ARG A 304 27.05 2.66 -4.11
C ARG A 304 25.64 3.06 -4.52
N LEU A 305 24.65 2.83 -3.67
CA LEU A 305 23.27 3.19 -3.96
C LEU A 305 23.10 4.72 -4.16
N ASN A 306 23.69 5.53 -3.30
CA ASN A 306 23.64 6.99 -3.44
C ASN A 306 24.34 7.47 -4.72
N THR A 307 25.45 6.84 -5.10
CA THR A 307 26.17 7.19 -6.33
C THR A 307 25.38 6.77 -7.58
N ILE A 308 24.75 5.58 -7.56
CA ILE A 308 23.85 5.13 -8.64
C ILE A 308 22.69 6.13 -8.80
N ARG A 309 22.04 6.51 -7.69
CA ARG A 309 20.96 7.47 -7.71
C ARG A 309 21.38 8.80 -8.32
N ALA A 310 22.46 9.39 -7.80
CA ALA A 310 22.98 10.66 -8.30
C ALA A 310 23.27 10.61 -9.82
N LYS A 311 23.83 9.49 -10.29
CA LYS A 311 24.09 9.30 -11.73
C LYS A 311 22.79 9.22 -12.54
N ILE A 312 21.78 8.47 -12.07
CA ILE A 312 20.48 8.39 -12.74
C ILE A 312 19.83 9.79 -12.78
N GLU A 313 19.78 10.49 -11.65
CA GLU A 313 19.19 11.84 -11.56
C GLU A 313 19.90 12.87 -12.45
N GLN A 314 21.22 12.75 -12.64
CA GLN A 314 21.98 13.61 -13.56
C GLN A 314 21.68 13.33 -15.03
N ASN A 315 21.32 12.09 -15.37
CA ASN A 315 21.10 11.65 -16.75
C ASN A 315 19.60 11.54 -17.13
N THR A 316 18.70 11.95 -16.25
CA THR A 316 17.25 11.97 -16.49
C THR A 316 16.73 13.42 -16.42
N PRO A 317 15.63 13.73 -17.11
CA PRO A 317 14.99 15.05 -17.00
C PRO A 317 14.67 15.41 -15.55
N PRO A 318 14.83 16.69 -15.14
CA PRO A 318 14.63 17.12 -13.75
C PRO A 318 13.18 16.94 -13.22
N ASP A 319 12.22 16.83 -14.11
CA ASP A 319 10.79 16.61 -13.79
C ASP A 319 10.44 15.13 -13.68
N GLU A 320 11.36 14.23 -13.99
CA GLU A 320 11.16 12.79 -13.79
C GLU A 320 11.49 12.39 -12.35
N ASN A 321 10.56 11.66 -11.74
CA ASN A 321 10.77 11.14 -10.39
C ASN A 321 11.57 9.82 -10.39
N LEU A 322 12.37 9.64 -9.35
CA LEU A 322 13.13 8.42 -9.10
C LEU A 322 12.70 7.80 -7.77
N LYS A 323 12.38 6.50 -7.78
CA LYS A 323 12.03 5.74 -6.59
C LYS A 323 12.97 4.58 -6.38
N VAL A 324 13.43 4.39 -5.14
CA VAL A 324 14.23 3.23 -4.72
C VAL A 324 13.35 2.26 -3.95
N LEU A 325 13.26 1.02 -4.42
CA LEU A 325 12.49 -0.05 -3.78
C LEU A 325 13.44 -1.01 -3.06
N MET A 326 13.19 -1.25 -1.77
CA MET A 326 14.00 -2.12 -0.92
C MET A 326 13.14 -3.08 -0.11
N ILE A 327 13.63 -4.31 0.14
CA ILE A 327 12.84 -5.44 0.65
C ILE A 327 12.32 -5.26 2.08
N THR A 328 12.98 -4.52 2.96
CA THR A 328 12.55 -4.45 4.36
C THR A 328 12.71 -3.07 4.97
N HIS A 329 11.75 -2.72 5.84
CA HIS A 329 11.85 -1.54 6.70
C HIS A 329 13.16 -1.51 7.50
N LYS A 330 13.64 -2.65 7.99
CA LYS A 330 14.86 -2.70 8.81
C LYS A 330 16.13 -2.39 8.01
N VAL A 331 16.25 -2.92 6.78
CA VAL A 331 17.36 -2.57 5.89
C VAL A 331 17.27 -1.10 5.49
N LEU A 332 16.08 -0.63 5.19
CA LEU A 332 15.81 0.75 4.84
C LEU A 332 16.10 1.69 6.01
N ALA A 333 15.66 1.35 7.22
CA ALA A 333 15.91 2.11 8.44
C ALA A 333 17.41 2.25 8.74
N SER A 334 18.17 1.15 8.58
CA SER A 334 19.63 1.15 8.72
C SER A 334 20.30 2.01 7.64
N GLN A 335 19.80 1.98 6.41
CA GLN A 335 20.29 2.81 5.30
C GLN A 335 20.03 4.29 5.52
N GLN A 336 18.86 4.64 6.02
CA GLN A 336 18.43 6.02 6.23
C GLN A 336 18.78 6.58 7.61
N GLY A 337 19.22 5.72 8.54
CA GLY A 337 19.70 6.14 9.85
C GLY A 337 18.60 6.31 10.91
N TYR A 338 17.47 5.56 10.80
CA TYR A 338 16.43 5.50 11.83
C TYR A 338 16.19 4.10 12.42
N GLU A 339 17.23 3.24 12.38
CA GLU A 339 17.15 1.85 12.85
C GLU A 339 16.76 1.74 14.33
N GLN A 340 17.30 2.60 15.20
CA GLN A 340 16.98 2.58 16.62
C GLN A 340 15.54 3.00 16.90
N LEU A 341 15.03 3.95 16.15
CA LEU A 341 13.63 4.37 16.22
C LEU A 341 12.70 3.23 15.80
N LEU A 342 13.05 2.52 14.73
CA LEU A 342 12.31 1.35 14.27
C LEU A 342 12.31 0.22 15.30
N ASP A 343 13.45 -0.05 15.96
CA ASP A 343 13.55 -1.10 17.00
C ASP A 343 12.67 -0.80 18.23
N ILE A 344 12.38 0.48 18.51
CA ILE A 344 11.54 0.89 19.65
C ILE A 344 10.05 0.96 19.27
N LEU A 345 9.71 1.47 18.09
CA LEU A 345 8.32 1.69 17.67
C LEU A 345 7.72 0.53 16.86
N ASP A 346 8.56 -0.33 16.26
CA ASP A 346 8.26 -1.53 15.49
C ASP A 346 6.97 -1.42 14.62
N ASP A 347 5.93 -2.15 14.96
CA ASP A 347 4.67 -2.18 14.17
C ASP A 347 3.94 -0.83 14.16
N GLY A 348 4.05 -0.03 15.22
CA GLY A 348 3.48 1.32 15.27
C GLY A 348 4.06 2.26 14.21
N LEU A 349 5.36 2.11 13.90
CA LEU A 349 6.01 2.88 12.83
C LEU A 349 5.55 2.39 11.45
N ARG A 350 5.44 1.08 11.26
CA ARG A 350 5.01 0.48 9.98
C ARG A 350 3.58 0.86 9.61
N ASN A 351 2.69 0.87 10.60
CA ASN A 351 1.27 1.15 10.40
C ASN A 351 0.95 2.66 10.40
N LYS A 352 1.94 3.52 10.70
CA LYS A 352 1.77 4.98 10.88
C LYS A 352 0.76 5.35 11.97
N GLU A 353 0.61 4.51 12.99
CA GLU A 353 -0.39 4.69 14.05
C GLU A 353 0.22 5.11 15.39
N ASP A 354 1.55 5.08 15.52
CA ASP A 354 2.19 5.44 16.78
C ASP A 354 2.06 6.94 17.06
N PRO A 355 1.56 7.36 18.24
CA PRO A 355 1.35 8.77 18.57
C PRO A 355 2.62 9.63 18.56
N PHE A 356 3.81 9.06 18.80
CA PHE A 356 5.07 9.80 18.69
C PHE A 356 5.44 10.05 17.24
N LEU A 357 5.22 9.05 16.37
CA LEU A 357 5.45 9.20 14.95
C LEU A 357 4.54 10.30 14.38
N ILE A 358 3.23 10.22 14.67
CA ILE A 358 2.25 11.24 14.25
C ILE A 358 2.64 12.62 14.79
N PHE A 359 3.08 12.71 16.05
CA PHE A 359 3.44 13.99 16.64
C PHE A 359 4.70 14.57 16.00
N PHE A 360 5.81 13.83 15.97
CA PHE A 360 7.08 14.39 15.47
C PHE A 360 7.12 14.47 13.94
N ALA A 361 6.74 13.41 13.23
CA ALA A 361 6.86 13.36 11.78
C ALA A 361 5.68 14.04 11.04
N ASP A 362 4.43 13.89 11.54
CA ASP A 362 3.24 14.40 10.85
C ASP A 362 2.76 15.76 11.40
N THR A 363 3.29 16.21 12.55
CA THR A 363 2.93 17.52 13.11
C THR A 363 4.13 18.46 13.19
N ILE A 364 5.20 18.07 13.89
CA ILE A 364 6.33 18.99 14.14
C ILE A 364 7.14 19.27 12.88
N GLU A 365 7.47 18.25 12.10
CA GLU A 365 8.25 18.45 10.88
C GLU A 365 7.50 19.26 9.80
N PRO A 366 6.20 19.03 9.52
CA PRO A 366 5.43 19.93 8.66
C PRO A 366 5.34 21.36 9.17
N ILE A 367 5.17 21.57 10.49
CA ILE A 367 5.20 22.91 11.08
C ILE A 367 6.55 23.58 10.85
N TYR A 368 7.66 22.87 11.11
CA TYR A 368 9.00 23.38 10.85
C TYR A 368 9.17 23.77 9.38
N HIS A 369 8.78 22.90 8.46
CA HIS A 369 8.85 23.18 7.02
C HIS A 369 7.97 24.36 6.60
N ALA A 370 6.77 24.49 7.16
CA ALA A 370 5.88 25.62 6.91
C ALA A 370 6.49 26.95 7.38
N LEU A 371 7.18 26.94 8.53
CA LEU A 371 7.88 28.12 9.05
C LEU A 371 9.11 28.47 8.21
N ASP A 372 9.90 27.48 7.81
CA ASP A 372 11.09 27.62 6.97
C ASP A 372 10.75 28.22 5.60
N THR A 373 9.70 27.71 4.95
CA THR A 373 9.22 28.16 3.64
C THR A 373 8.25 29.35 3.71
N SER A 374 7.94 29.83 4.91
CA SER A 374 6.92 30.87 5.15
C SER A 374 5.53 30.51 4.58
N ASN A 375 5.21 29.22 4.52
CA ASN A 375 3.93 28.70 4.03
C ASN A 375 2.88 28.67 5.15
N THR A 376 2.14 29.78 5.27
CA THR A 376 1.10 29.95 6.31
C THR A 376 -0.08 28.99 6.14
N GLN A 377 -0.42 28.57 4.92
CA GLN A 377 -1.50 27.64 4.66
C GLN A 377 -1.17 26.26 5.24
N LEU A 378 0.02 25.75 4.94
CA LEU A 378 0.51 24.47 5.48
C LEU A 378 0.54 24.48 7.01
N LEU A 379 0.97 25.59 7.63
CA LEU A 379 0.97 25.75 9.09
C LEU A 379 -0.44 25.60 9.67
N PHE A 380 -1.44 26.23 9.07
CA PHE A 380 -2.82 26.18 9.56
C PHE A 380 -3.48 24.83 9.31
N ASP A 381 -3.23 24.23 8.16
CA ASP A 381 -3.73 22.90 7.82
C ASP A 381 -3.17 21.85 8.79
N THR A 382 -1.87 21.91 9.10
CA THR A 382 -1.22 21.00 10.05
C THR A 382 -1.75 21.15 11.47
N LEU A 383 -2.05 22.38 11.90
CA LEU A 383 -2.63 22.67 13.22
C LEU A 383 -4.14 22.41 13.30
N GLY A 384 -4.81 22.08 12.19
CA GLY A 384 -6.26 21.87 12.13
C GLY A 384 -7.08 23.14 12.38
N ILE A 385 -6.48 24.31 12.20
CA ILE A 385 -7.08 25.61 12.54
C ILE A 385 -7.75 26.22 11.32
N LYS A 386 -9.08 26.21 11.29
CA LYS A 386 -9.89 26.78 10.19
C LYS A 386 -9.91 28.33 10.15
N ARG A 387 -9.65 28.99 11.27
CA ARG A 387 -9.59 30.45 11.38
C ARG A 387 -8.61 30.85 12.49
N TYR A 388 -7.39 31.14 12.13
CA TYR A 388 -6.40 31.67 13.09
C TYR A 388 -6.24 33.16 12.88
N PRO A 389 -6.60 34.01 13.84
CA PRO A 389 -6.29 35.42 13.77
C PRO A 389 -4.87 35.63 14.25
N ILE A 390 -3.86 35.46 13.39
CA ILE A 390 -2.55 36.06 13.65
C ILE A 390 -2.72 37.56 13.46
N THR A 391 -3.32 38.19 14.43
CA THR A 391 -3.65 39.61 14.38
C THR A 391 -2.59 40.47 15.03
N MET A 392 -1.69 39.88 15.84
CA MET A 392 -0.70 40.62 16.60
C MET A 392 0.74 40.33 16.19
N LYS A 393 1.56 41.35 16.09
CA LYS A 393 3.00 41.26 15.82
C LYS A 393 3.74 40.33 16.83
N SER A 394 3.25 40.28 18.08
CA SER A 394 3.77 39.43 19.14
C SER A 394 3.60 37.93 18.84
N GLU A 395 2.54 37.51 18.15
CA GLU A 395 2.30 36.11 17.79
C GLU A 395 3.25 35.64 16.70
N LYS A 396 3.48 36.48 15.68
CA LYS A 396 4.52 36.22 14.68
C LYS A 396 5.91 36.05 15.31
N THR A 397 6.21 36.85 16.34
CA THR A 397 7.48 36.75 17.06
C THR A 397 7.61 35.42 17.79
N LYS A 398 6.55 34.91 18.41
CA LYS A 398 6.57 33.59 19.10
C LYS A 398 6.86 32.46 18.11
N TRP A 399 6.20 32.43 16.96
CA TRP A 399 6.43 31.42 15.92
C TRP A 399 7.85 31.51 15.35
N LYS A 400 8.36 32.72 15.13
CA LYS A 400 9.75 32.93 14.69
C LYS A 400 10.77 32.47 15.74
N THR A 401 10.49 32.71 17.01
CA THR A 401 11.33 32.22 18.12
C THR A 401 11.32 30.68 18.14
N LEU A 402 10.15 30.06 18.06
CA LEU A 402 10.04 28.59 17.97
C LEU A 402 10.83 28.02 16.79
N TYR A 403 10.70 28.62 15.60
CA TYR A 403 11.46 28.19 14.42
C TYR A 403 12.98 28.24 14.66
N ASN A 404 13.50 29.35 15.20
CA ASN A 404 14.93 29.47 15.47
C ASN A 404 15.40 28.41 16.49
N GLN A 405 14.65 28.21 17.55
CA GLN A 405 14.95 27.20 18.57
C GLN A 405 14.91 25.78 18.01
N LEU A 406 13.89 25.44 17.21
CA LEU A 406 13.80 24.13 16.54
C LEU A 406 14.98 23.91 15.59
N THR A 407 15.41 24.93 14.86
CA THR A 407 16.57 24.85 13.96
C THR A 407 17.84 24.46 14.70
N GLU A 408 18.03 24.95 15.93
CA GLU A 408 19.19 24.63 16.76
C GLU A 408 19.12 23.22 17.36
N VAL A 409 17.93 22.75 17.79
CA VAL A 409 17.80 21.49 18.53
C VAL A 409 17.46 20.28 17.66
N ARG A 410 17.05 20.45 16.39
CA ARG A 410 16.75 19.32 15.48
C ARG A 410 17.96 18.41 15.18
N THR A 411 19.17 18.86 15.49
CA THR A 411 20.39 18.04 15.40
C THR A 411 20.75 17.38 16.73
N GLN A 412 19.93 17.54 17.77
CA GLN A 412 20.15 17.04 19.12
C GLN A 412 19.21 15.86 19.43
N LYS A 413 18.82 15.68 20.68
CA LYS A 413 17.99 14.56 21.13
C LYS A 413 16.50 14.86 20.99
N VAL A 414 15.69 13.80 20.97
CA VAL A 414 14.22 13.91 20.96
C VAL A 414 13.70 14.71 22.15
N ILE A 415 14.30 14.52 23.33
CA ILE A 415 13.94 15.26 24.54
C ILE A 415 14.16 16.76 24.38
N ASP A 416 15.25 17.19 23.74
CA ASP A 416 15.57 18.62 23.57
C ASP A 416 14.54 19.31 22.68
N VAL A 417 14.11 18.64 21.60
CA VAL A 417 13.04 19.13 20.72
C VAL A 417 11.71 19.18 21.47
N LEU A 418 11.37 18.14 22.24
CA LEU A 418 10.13 18.07 23.00
C LEU A 418 10.05 19.19 24.05
N GLU A 419 11.15 19.49 24.75
CA GLU A 419 11.21 20.58 25.74
C GLU A 419 10.95 21.96 25.12
N ILE A 420 11.52 22.24 23.95
CA ILE A 420 11.26 23.49 23.22
C ILE A 420 9.77 23.62 22.86
N ILE A 421 9.16 22.53 22.38
CA ILE A 421 7.75 22.53 22.04
C ILE A 421 6.88 22.77 23.27
N ILE A 422 7.12 22.05 24.37
CA ILE A 422 6.39 22.22 25.64
C ILE A 422 6.50 23.65 26.14
N HIS A 423 7.70 24.22 26.17
CA HIS A 423 7.92 25.59 26.66
C HIS A 423 7.29 26.65 25.76
N SER A 424 7.15 26.39 24.46
CA SER A 424 6.53 27.31 23.51
C SER A 424 5.04 27.53 23.77
N GLN A 425 4.33 26.50 24.25
CA GLN A 425 2.87 26.47 24.41
C GLN A 425 2.08 26.79 23.13
N LEU A 426 2.71 26.66 21.95
CA LEU A 426 2.10 26.97 20.66
C LEU A 426 1.47 25.76 19.98
N ILE A 427 1.94 24.55 20.33
CA ILE A 427 1.53 23.30 19.71
C ILE A 427 0.92 22.39 20.79
N PRO A 428 -0.28 21.86 20.60
CA PRO A 428 -0.89 20.92 21.55
C PRO A 428 -0.11 19.60 21.57
N ILE A 429 0.12 19.08 22.76
CA ILE A 429 0.89 17.85 22.97
C ILE A 429 -0.07 16.68 23.20
N PRO A 430 0.04 15.57 22.45
CA PRO A 430 -0.79 14.41 22.67
C PRO A 430 -0.61 13.81 24.08
N PRO A 431 -1.68 13.29 24.71
CA PRO A 431 -1.62 12.77 26.08
C PRO A 431 -0.55 11.70 26.31
N LYS A 432 -0.32 10.80 25.34
CA LYS A 432 0.71 9.77 25.43
C LYS A 432 2.13 10.38 25.43
N VAL A 433 2.36 11.41 24.63
CA VAL A 433 3.66 12.12 24.56
C VAL A 433 3.92 12.89 25.85
N ASP A 434 2.93 13.61 26.36
CA ASP A 434 3.00 14.32 27.65
C ASP A 434 3.22 13.34 28.82
N GLY A 435 2.52 12.20 28.82
CA GLY A 435 2.68 11.14 29.81
C GLY A 435 4.13 10.60 29.85
N TRP A 436 4.73 10.31 28.72
CA TRP A 436 6.12 9.85 28.63
C TRP A 436 7.11 10.94 29.07
N TYR A 437 6.86 12.19 28.71
CA TYR A 437 7.70 13.30 29.18
C TYR A 437 7.69 13.44 30.70
N ARG A 438 6.52 13.35 31.35
CA ARG A 438 6.40 13.40 32.83
C ARG A 438 7.10 12.21 33.47
N LEU A 439 6.89 11.00 32.99
CA LEU A 439 7.57 9.81 33.47
C LEU A 439 9.10 9.94 33.35
N TYR A 440 9.58 10.53 32.27
CA TYR A 440 11.01 10.80 32.08
C TYR A 440 11.55 11.80 33.13
N LYS A 441 10.80 12.88 33.42
CA LYS A 441 11.22 13.92 34.38
C LYS A 441 11.14 13.46 35.85
N ASP A 442 10.15 12.64 36.16
CA ASP A 442 9.86 12.16 37.52
C ASP A 442 10.45 10.77 37.79
N ALA A 443 11.25 10.23 36.87
CA ALA A 443 11.74 8.85 36.90
C ALA A 443 12.55 8.57 38.20
N PRO A 444 12.13 7.57 39.01
CA PRO A 444 12.89 7.17 40.21
C PRO A 444 14.20 6.44 39.81
N GLU A 445 15.14 6.34 40.77
CA GLU A 445 16.41 5.65 40.54
C GLU A 445 16.27 4.14 40.19
N THR A 446 15.10 3.54 40.45
CA THR A 446 14.78 2.14 40.12
C THR A 446 13.74 2.11 39.02
N MET A 447 14.13 1.73 37.80
CA MET A 447 13.28 1.71 36.61
C MET A 447 12.71 0.32 36.32
N TYR A 448 11.40 0.27 35.93
CA TYR A 448 10.80 -0.88 35.26
C TYR A 448 11.26 -0.94 33.79
N ALA A 449 11.17 -2.11 33.15
CA ALA A 449 11.60 -2.29 31.76
C ALA A 449 10.93 -1.32 30.76
N SER A 450 9.67 -0.95 31.00
CA SER A 450 8.92 0.04 30.21
C SER A 450 9.49 1.46 30.32
N GLU A 451 10.01 1.83 31.50
CA GLU A 451 10.62 3.15 31.76
C GLU A 451 12.00 3.25 31.09
N ALA A 452 12.74 2.14 31.05
CA ALA A 452 14.01 2.07 30.31
C ALA A 452 13.80 2.32 28.80
N THR A 453 12.70 1.84 28.22
CA THR A 453 12.33 2.10 26.81
C THR A 453 12.02 3.59 26.60
N ILE A 454 11.31 4.24 27.52
CA ILE A 454 11.02 5.67 27.47
C ILE A 454 12.32 6.49 27.51
N GLN A 455 13.25 6.13 28.40
CA GLN A 455 14.56 6.77 28.50
C GLN A 455 15.34 6.64 27.19
N GLN A 456 15.44 5.42 26.66
CA GLN A 456 16.11 5.17 25.38
C GLN A 456 15.49 5.98 24.24
N PHE A 457 14.17 6.00 24.14
CA PHE A 457 13.44 6.73 23.10
C PHE A 457 13.73 8.24 23.15
N LEU A 458 13.60 8.87 24.32
CA LEU A 458 13.80 10.31 24.47
C LEU A 458 15.27 10.75 24.28
N GLN A 459 16.20 9.81 24.41
CA GLN A 459 17.63 10.02 24.15
C GLN A 459 18.06 9.69 22.73
N LEU A 460 17.14 9.28 21.84
CA LEU A 460 17.45 9.11 20.42
C LEU A 460 17.83 10.45 19.77
N ASP A 461 18.66 10.38 18.74
CA ASP A 461 18.91 11.53 17.87
C ASP A 461 17.65 11.90 17.09
N TYR A 462 17.21 13.14 17.19
CA TYR A 462 15.99 13.60 16.50
C TYR A 462 16.08 13.48 14.98
N ALA A 463 17.29 13.47 14.43
CA ALA A 463 17.54 13.19 13.02
C ALA A 463 16.88 11.90 12.53
N GLN A 464 16.61 10.93 13.42
CA GLN A 464 15.89 9.72 13.06
C GLN A 464 14.42 9.98 12.69
N PHE A 465 13.76 10.96 13.32
CA PHE A 465 12.40 11.37 12.92
C PHE A 465 12.39 12.12 11.59
N ILE A 466 13.40 12.92 11.32
CA ILE A 466 13.58 13.58 10.01
C ILE A 466 13.74 12.53 8.92
N ALA A 467 14.59 11.53 9.13
CA ALA A 467 14.81 10.43 8.20
C ALA A 467 13.55 9.57 7.96
N VAL A 468 12.78 9.28 9.03
CA VAL A 468 11.50 8.56 8.91
C VAL A 468 10.48 9.37 8.12
N ARG A 469 10.39 10.67 8.34
CA ARG A 469 9.51 11.53 7.55
C ARG A 469 9.82 11.42 6.07
N ASP A 470 11.09 11.56 5.69
CA ASP A 470 11.52 11.45 4.29
C ASP A 470 11.19 10.08 3.67
N PHE A 471 10.93 9.07 4.51
CA PHE A 471 10.49 7.74 4.09
C PHE A 471 8.96 7.59 4.02
N LEU A 472 8.22 8.15 4.97
CA LEU A 472 6.78 7.90 5.12
C LEU A 472 5.89 8.76 4.22
N TYR A 473 6.41 9.83 3.66
CA TYR A 473 5.63 10.76 2.82
C TYR A 473 5.63 10.36 1.35
N PRO A 474 4.60 10.77 0.56
CA PRO A 474 4.48 10.42 -0.86
C PRO A 474 5.68 10.84 -1.71
N ASP A 475 6.33 11.96 -1.34
CA ASP A 475 7.52 12.48 -2.04
C ASP A 475 8.82 11.78 -1.61
N ALA A 476 8.76 10.80 -0.70
CA ALA A 476 9.92 10.06 -0.26
C ALA A 476 10.61 9.34 -1.43
N GLN A 477 11.92 9.51 -1.55
CA GLN A 477 12.71 8.87 -2.61
C GLN A 477 12.85 7.35 -2.41
N PHE A 478 12.61 6.86 -1.19
CA PHE A 478 12.69 5.44 -0.82
C PHE A 478 11.31 4.91 -0.46
N SER A 479 11.08 3.64 -0.73
CA SER A 479 9.89 2.92 -0.27
C SER A 479 10.18 1.44 -0.08
N THR A 480 9.34 0.77 0.69
CA THR A 480 9.29 -0.69 0.65
C THR A 480 8.52 -1.14 -0.58
N GLU A 481 8.81 -2.33 -1.06
CA GLU A 481 8.11 -2.92 -2.19
C GLU A 481 6.60 -3.07 -1.94
N HIS A 482 6.18 -3.25 -0.70
CA HIS A 482 4.76 -3.29 -0.31
C HIS A 482 4.12 -1.89 -0.30
N GLY A 483 4.89 -0.86 0.04
CA GLY A 483 4.40 0.52 0.12
C GLY A 483 4.09 1.16 -1.24
N VAL A 484 4.56 0.56 -2.35
CA VAL A 484 4.37 1.12 -3.70
C VAL A 484 3.20 0.51 -4.47
N LYS A 485 2.40 -0.35 -3.83
CA LYS A 485 1.21 -0.88 -4.49
C LYS A 485 0.24 0.25 -4.84
N GLY A 486 -0.18 0.29 -6.11
CA GLY A 486 -1.02 1.38 -6.64
C GLY A 486 -0.26 2.60 -7.15
N GLU A 487 1.02 2.76 -6.79
CA GLU A 487 1.85 3.89 -7.19
C GLU A 487 2.60 3.64 -8.50
N GLU A 488 3.12 4.71 -9.11
CA GLU A 488 3.88 4.65 -10.35
C GLU A 488 4.92 5.77 -10.43
N TYR A 489 6.10 5.47 -10.99
CA TYR A 489 7.25 6.37 -11.02
C TYR A 489 7.90 6.36 -12.40
N ASP A 490 8.52 7.47 -12.80
CA ASP A 490 9.23 7.53 -14.08
C ASP A 490 10.41 6.56 -14.08
N ASN A 491 11.22 6.58 -13.02
CA ASN A 491 12.41 5.77 -12.86
C ASN A 491 12.37 4.98 -11.55
N VAL A 492 12.76 3.72 -11.57
CA VAL A 492 12.80 2.85 -10.40
C VAL A 492 14.16 2.19 -10.27
N VAL A 493 14.75 2.26 -9.09
CA VAL A 493 15.87 1.39 -8.68
C VAL A 493 15.30 0.29 -7.78
N PHE A 494 15.31 -0.94 -8.26
CA PHE A 494 14.88 -2.10 -7.49
C PHE A 494 16.10 -2.80 -6.89
N VAL A 495 16.25 -2.69 -5.56
CA VAL A 495 17.41 -3.22 -4.84
C VAL A 495 17.14 -4.67 -4.44
N ILE A 496 17.92 -5.59 -4.96
CA ILE A 496 17.91 -7.00 -4.60
C ILE A 496 19.06 -7.26 -3.64
N SER A 497 18.72 -7.34 -2.34
CA SER A 497 19.67 -7.48 -1.23
C SER A 497 19.24 -8.58 -0.27
N LYS A 498 20.17 -9.05 0.58
CA LYS A 498 19.87 -9.97 1.69
C LYS A 498 19.58 -9.24 2.97
N GLY A 499 18.63 -9.78 3.74
CA GLY A 499 18.25 -9.28 5.04
C GLY A 499 17.38 -10.29 5.79
N TRP A 500 16.92 -9.91 6.98
CA TRP A 500 15.98 -10.71 7.74
C TRP A 500 14.56 -10.52 7.19
N ASN A 501 14.20 -11.33 6.20
CA ASN A 501 12.91 -11.21 5.52
C ASN A 501 12.45 -12.57 4.95
N GLN A 502 11.22 -12.58 4.44
CA GLN A 502 10.61 -13.76 3.81
C GLN A 502 10.84 -13.79 2.28
N TYR A 503 11.56 -12.80 1.74
CA TYR A 503 11.78 -12.62 0.32
C TYR A 503 13.23 -12.97 -0.04
N GLN A 504 13.40 -13.83 -1.01
CA GLN A 504 14.68 -14.32 -1.52
C GLN A 504 14.60 -14.36 -3.05
N PHE A 505 14.62 -13.17 -3.67
CA PHE A 505 14.43 -13.05 -5.11
C PHE A 505 15.51 -13.80 -5.89
N GLU A 506 16.75 -13.79 -5.42
CA GLU A 506 17.84 -14.55 -6.04
C GLU A 506 17.57 -16.07 -6.10
N THR A 507 16.72 -16.58 -5.20
CA THR A 507 16.35 -18.00 -5.15
C THR A 507 15.07 -18.28 -5.94
N TYR A 508 14.04 -17.43 -5.80
CA TYR A 508 12.71 -17.73 -6.34
C TYR A 508 12.44 -17.11 -7.72
N ALA A 509 13.08 -15.99 -8.08
CA ALA A 509 12.85 -15.37 -9.38
C ALA A 509 13.27 -16.25 -10.58
N PRO A 510 14.34 -17.04 -10.53
CA PRO A 510 14.68 -17.97 -11.60
C PRO A 510 13.61 -19.03 -11.91
N MET A 511 12.72 -19.32 -10.95
CA MET A 511 11.63 -20.28 -11.13
C MET A 511 10.50 -19.72 -12.02
N ILE A 512 10.41 -18.38 -12.16
CA ILE A 512 9.39 -17.70 -12.99
C ILE A 512 9.55 -18.12 -14.46
N THR A 513 10.77 -18.19 -14.93
CA THR A 513 11.09 -18.53 -16.33
C THR A 513 11.62 -19.96 -16.51
N GLY A 514 11.50 -20.81 -15.49
CA GLY A 514 11.90 -22.22 -15.55
C GLY A 514 13.40 -22.48 -15.44
N HIS A 515 14.23 -21.48 -15.07
CA HIS A 515 15.66 -21.68 -14.81
C HIS A 515 15.94 -22.42 -13.48
N ALA A 516 14.92 -22.55 -12.64
CA ALA A 516 14.92 -23.37 -11.44
C ALA A 516 13.53 -23.98 -11.21
N THR A 517 13.48 -25.11 -10.46
CA THR A 517 12.23 -25.79 -10.13
C THR A 517 11.74 -25.38 -8.75
N ILE A 518 10.42 -25.29 -8.58
CA ILE A 518 9.80 -24.96 -7.29
C ILE A 518 9.98 -26.17 -6.36
N PRO A 519 10.66 -26.03 -5.20
CA PRO A 519 10.80 -27.13 -4.26
C PRO A 519 9.44 -27.49 -3.66
N LYS A 520 9.21 -28.80 -3.47
CA LYS A 520 7.98 -29.31 -2.86
C LYS A 520 7.70 -28.67 -1.49
N GLY A 521 6.50 -28.14 -1.31
CA GLY A 521 6.06 -27.45 -0.09
C GLY A 521 6.59 -26.01 0.05
N LYS A 522 7.13 -25.42 -1.04
CA LYS A 522 7.56 -24.01 -1.11
C LYS A 522 6.73 -23.17 -2.09
N GLU A 523 5.61 -23.71 -2.55
CA GLU A 523 4.73 -23.09 -3.53
C GLU A 523 4.26 -21.72 -3.04
N ALA A 524 3.78 -21.60 -1.80
CA ALA A 524 3.35 -20.33 -1.20
C ALA A 524 4.51 -19.32 -1.05
N SER A 525 5.73 -19.80 -0.78
CA SER A 525 6.92 -18.93 -0.74
C SER A 525 7.30 -18.42 -2.13
N TYR A 526 7.21 -19.29 -3.13
CA TYR A 526 7.41 -18.93 -4.53
C TYR A 526 6.39 -17.88 -4.99
N GLU A 527 5.10 -18.13 -4.81
CA GLU A 527 4.03 -17.20 -5.21
C GLU A 527 4.21 -15.83 -4.58
N ARG A 528 4.51 -15.76 -3.29
CA ARG A 528 4.79 -14.52 -2.58
C ARG A 528 5.95 -13.75 -3.19
N ASN A 529 7.08 -14.43 -3.47
CA ASN A 529 8.25 -13.81 -4.07
C ASN A 529 7.98 -13.38 -5.52
N ARG A 530 7.32 -14.22 -6.31
CA ARG A 530 6.90 -13.93 -7.68
C ARG A 530 6.02 -12.68 -7.75
N ASN A 531 4.99 -12.63 -6.90
CA ASN A 531 4.03 -11.53 -6.90
C ASN A 531 4.72 -10.20 -6.55
N LEU A 532 5.56 -10.18 -5.51
CA LEU A 532 6.25 -8.96 -5.12
C LEU A 532 7.28 -8.53 -6.19
N PHE A 533 8.00 -9.48 -6.78
CA PHE A 533 8.91 -9.20 -7.90
C PHE A 533 8.17 -8.56 -9.08
N TYR A 534 7.02 -9.13 -9.47
CA TYR A 534 6.17 -8.58 -10.53
C TYR A 534 5.65 -7.18 -10.19
N VAL A 535 5.20 -6.96 -8.93
CA VAL A 535 4.76 -5.63 -8.49
C VAL A 535 5.89 -4.62 -8.63
N CYS A 536 7.11 -4.91 -8.17
CA CYS A 536 8.24 -4.00 -8.28
C CYS A 536 8.60 -3.68 -9.74
N CYS A 537 8.62 -4.71 -10.60
CA CYS A 537 8.90 -4.54 -12.03
C CYS A 537 7.81 -3.75 -12.78
N SER A 538 6.60 -3.66 -12.23
CA SER A 538 5.47 -2.98 -12.84
C SER A 538 5.27 -1.52 -12.40
N ARG A 539 6.15 -1.00 -11.54
CA ARG A 539 6.06 0.40 -11.04
C ARG A 539 6.66 1.44 -11.98
N PRO A 540 7.77 1.13 -12.72
CA PRO A 540 8.37 2.13 -13.60
C PRO A 540 7.51 2.44 -14.83
N LYS A 541 7.48 3.73 -15.19
CA LYS A 541 6.94 4.21 -16.47
C LYS A 541 7.98 4.14 -17.57
N LYS A 542 9.22 4.55 -17.27
CA LYS A 542 10.27 4.79 -18.27
C LYS A 542 11.49 3.88 -18.08
N ARG A 543 12.08 3.81 -16.87
CA ARG A 543 13.34 3.10 -16.64
C ARG A 543 13.30 2.25 -15.38
N LEU A 544 13.86 1.05 -15.47
CA LEU A 544 14.05 0.12 -14.36
C LEU A 544 15.52 -0.26 -14.23
N PHE A 545 16.08 -0.03 -13.06
CA PHE A 545 17.42 -0.42 -12.70
C PHE A 545 17.36 -1.46 -11.59
N PHE A 546 17.76 -2.71 -11.89
CA PHE A 546 18.01 -3.70 -10.85
C PHE A 546 19.37 -3.42 -10.22
N PHE A 547 19.42 -3.21 -8.93
CA PHE A 547 20.67 -3.09 -8.18
C PHE A 547 20.88 -4.34 -7.32
N ILE A 548 21.80 -5.21 -7.73
CA ILE A 548 22.05 -6.51 -7.11
C ILE A 548 23.29 -6.44 -6.24
N THR A 549 23.10 -6.55 -4.93
CA THR A 549 24.15 -6.35 -3.93
C THR A 549 24.87 -7.64 -3.54
N VAL A 550 24.25 -8.79 -3.80
CA VAL A 550 24.77 -10.13 -3.51
C VAL A 550 25.37 -10.78 -4.74
N PRO A 551 26.34 -11.71 -4.58
CA PRO A 551 26.84 -12.50 -5.70
C PRO A 551 25.72 -13.33 -6.33
N MET A 552 25.66 -13.35 -7.66
CA MET A 552 24.67 -14.10 -8.41
C MET A 552 25.12 -15.54 -8.64
N ASP A 553 24.24 -16.51 -8.41
CA ASP A 553 24.43 -17.87 -8.88
C ASP A 553 24.12 -18.02 -10.38
N ALA A 554 24.38 -19.20 -10.93
CA ALA A 554 24.21 -19.45 -12.36
C ALA A 554 22.74 -19.35 -12.81
N ALA A 555 21.78 -19.81 -11.98
CA ALA A 555 20.37 -19.80 -12.30
C ALA A 555 19.82 -18.37 -12.32
N PHE A 556 20.16 -17.56 -11.33
CA PHE A 556 19.74 -16.17 -11.26
C PHE A 556 20.38 -15.33 -12.37
N LYS A 557 21.65 -15.58 -12.70
CA LYS A 557 22.30 -14.92 -13.83
C LYS A 557 21.66 -15.29 -15.18
N ALA A 558 21.30 -16.56 -15.40
CA ALA A 558 20.59 -17.01 -16.59
C ALA A 558 19.20 -16.38 -16.69
N PHE A 559 18.47 -16.31 -15.57
CA PHE A 559 17.18 -15.64 -15.49
C PHE A 559 17.27 -14.17 -15.91
N LEU A 560 18.20 -13.41 -15.35
CA LEU A 560 18.38 -11.99 -15.69
C LEU A 560 18.79 -11.80 -17.16
N LYS A 561 19.65 -12.67 -17.70
CA LYS A 561 20.00 -12.65 -19.13
C LYS A 561 18.78 -12.85 -20.02
N THR A 562 17.84 -13.70 -19.63
CA THR A 562 16.59 -13.90 -20.36
C THR A 562 15.71 -12.66 -20.34
N LEU A 563 15.65 -11.95 -19.21
CA LEU A 563 14.79 -10.77 -19.06
C LEU A 563 15.35 -9.51 -19.74
N VAL A 564 16.65 -9.27 -19.59
CA VAL A 564 17.24 -7.98 -20.00
C VAL A 564 18.21 -8.07 -21.18
N GLY A 565 18.70 -9.26 -21.50
CA GLY A 565 19.83 -9.45 -22.43
C GLY A 565 21.20 -9.31 -21.75
N GLU A 566 22.22 -9.91 -22.30
CA GLU A 566 23.56 -9.93 -21.68
C GLU A 566 24.21 -8.54 -21.63
N ASP A 567 24.04 -7.75 -22.68
CA ASP A 567 24.62 -6.40 -22.82
C ASP A 567 24.06 -5.39 -21.81
N ASN A 568 22.90 -5.67 -21.21
CA ASN A 568 22.26 -4.84 -20.19
C ASN A 568 22.57 -5.29 -18.75
N ILE A 569 23.51 -6.18 -18.55
CA ILE A 569 24.01 -6.61 -17.23
C ILE A 569 25.41 -6.03 -17.05
N LEU A 570 25.51 -5.00 -16.21
CA LEU A 570 26.73 -4.24 -15.98
C LEU A 570 27.25 -4.47 -14.56
N THR A 571 28.55 -4.46 -14.36
CA THR A 571 29.11 -4.27 -13.02
C THR A 571 28.90 -2.83 -12.57
N TYR A 572 28.97 -2.59 -11.26
CA TYR A 572 28.88 -1.24 -10.72
C TYR A 572 29.91 -0.29 -11.38
N GLN A 573 31.16 -0.76 -11.59
CA GLN A 573 32.19 0.04 -12.25
C GLN A 573 31.82 0.36 -13.70
N GLN A 574 31.38 -0.63 -14.49
CA GLN A 574 30.94 -0.42 -15.87
C GLN A 574 29.78 0.57 -15.96
N PHE A 575 28.79 0.45 -15.06
CA PHE A 575 27.70 1.42 -14.99
C PHE A 575 28.21 2.83 -14.69
N MET A 576 29.16 3.00 -13.78
CA MET A 576 29.73 4.32 -13.45
C MET A 576 30.55 4.91 -14.59
N GLU A 577 31.22 4.10 -15.42
CA GLU A 577 32.00 4.53 -16.59
C GLU A 577 31.14 4.78 -17.84
N MET A 578 29.89 4.29 -17.86
CA MET A 578 28.95 4.48 -18.97
C MET A 578 28.67 5.98 -19.18
N THR A 579 28.97 6.49 -20.38
CA THR A 579 28.59 7.85 -20.81
C THR A 579 27.25 7.75 -21.57
N HIS A 580 26.24 8.44 -21.09
CA HIS A 580 24.94 8.57 -21.76
C HIS A 580 24.97 9.66 -22.82
#